data_f14886ea3dc3da176d2a676850f06925
#
_entry.id   f14886ea3dc3da176d2a676850f06925
#
_cell.length_a   1.000
_cell.length_b   1.000
_cell.length_c   1.000
_cell.angle_alpha   90.00
_cell.angle_beta   90.00
_cell.angle_gamma   90.00
#
_symmetry.space_group_name_H-M   'P 1'
#
loop_
_entity.id
_entity.type
_entity.pdbx_description
1 polymer ?
#
loop_
_entity_poly.entity_id
_entity_poly.type
_entity_poly.pdbx_seq_one_letter_code
_entity_poly.pdbx_strand_id
1 'polypeptide(L)'
;LTSPPFFRTGRHFGAAAVVSKMLVQEINKIKSALGIAGTQASGLWAFTADGATSKKYHSGHAAYCGIIAAIMANSGMIGPSQIIEASDGGFFRASSENYNYEAVTNDLGKKYEILNVDQKPYACCRSMHPSINAVLELKREKNLSPQNIERIEVKTYDIAIKQCGLIHQPKNIFESKFSIPFGIAVALFEGNALDEQFSMGRIKNEKIINLAKKVEVMEGEEYTEMYPDNWGCKVKIFTNSKEVFEKEILKAKGDHQNPLSREELVNKFKHLTKDIFRSENKQEKIIGIIDNLEYLGNVKSLLNLLHA
;
A
#
# COMPACT_ATOMS: atom_id res chain seq x y z
N LEU A 1 -2.83 -18.09 -11.13
CA LEU A 1 -1.93 -18.33 -10.00
C LEU A 1 -2.40 -17.45 -8.84
N THR A 2 -3.07 -18.06 -7.88
CA THR A 2 -3.50 -17.38 -6.66
C THR A 2 -2.25 -16.97 -5.90
N SER A 3 -2.07 -15.65 -5.65
CA SER A 3 -1.07 -15.18 -4.71
C SER A 3 -1.25 -15.94 -3.40
N PRO A 4 -0.20 -16.57 -2.86
CA PRO A 4 -0.35 -17.32 -1.63
C PRO A 4 -0.92 -16.41 -0.53
N PRO A 5 -1.80 -16.93 0.34
CA PRO A 5 -2.50 -16.16 1.37
C PRO A 5 -1.58 -15.51 2.41
N PHE A 6 -0.25 -15.72 2.29
CA PHE A 6 0.78 -15.35 3.27
C PHE A 6 1.61 -14.10 2.91
N PHE A 7 1.17 -13.27 1.99
CA PHE A 7 1.96 -12.16 1.41
C PHE A 7 2.52 -11.12 2.42
N ARG A 8 2.23 -11.22 3.71
CA ARG A 8 2.67 -10.25 4.74
C ARG A 8 3.45 -10.84 5.91
N THR A 9 3.69 -12.13 5.89
CA THR A 9 4.32 -12.85 7.01
C THR A 9 5.80 -12.55 7.21
N GLY A 10 6.54 -12.19 6.16
CA GLY A 10 7.97 -11.85 6.24
C GLY A 10 8.33 -10.61 7.08
N ARG A 11 7.37 -9.75 7.44
CA ARG A 11 7.62 -8.53 8.22
C ARG A 11 8.10 -8.80 9.64
N HIS A 12 7.77 -9.94 10.21
CA HIS A 12 8.24 -10.38 11.53
C HIS A 12 9.76 -10.48 11.56
N PHE A 13 10.37 -11.05 10.50
CA PHE A 13 11.83 -11.16 10.37
C PHE A 13 12.49 -9.78 10.31
N GLY A 14 11.95 -8.85 9.52
CA GLY A 14 12.48 -7.49 9.41
C GLY A 14 12.49 -6.76 10.75
N ALA A 15 11.40 -6.85 11.51
CA ALA A 15 11.32 -6.24 12.83
C ALA A 15 12.31 -6.87 13.82
N ALA A 16 12.42 -8.21 13.82
CA ALA A 16 13.40 -8.92 14.68
C ALA A 16 14.85 -8.54 14.34
N ALA A 17 15.20 -8.48 13.04
CA ALA A 17 16.53 -8.10 12.58
C ALA A 17 16.91 -6.68 13.02
N VAL A 18 16.02 -5.70 12.85
CA VAL A 18 16.25 -4.31 13.24
C VAL A 18 16.48 -4.20 14.74
N VAL A 19 15.61 -4.80 15.57
CA VAL A 19 15.74 -4.71 17.04
C VAL A 19 16.99 -5.45 17.53
N SER A 20 17.30 -6.63 16.97
CA SER A 20 18.52 -7.35 17.28
C SER A 20 19.78 -6.53 16.98
N LYS A 21 19.79 -5.80 15.85
CA LYS A 21 20.88 -4.89 15.51
C LYS A 21 20.97 -3.71 16.49
N MET A 22 19.84 -3.12 16.88
CA MET A 22 19.81 -2.02 17.86
C MET A 22 20.31 -2.45 19.25
N LEU A 23 20.04 -3.70 19.64
CA LEU A 23 20.52 -4.29 20.89
C LEU A 23 21.98 -4.78 20.79
N VAL A 24 22.63 -4.63 19.64
CA VAL A 24 24.01 -5.08 19.39
C VAL A 24 24.22 -6.55 19.77
N GLN A 25 23.27 -7.40 19.41
CA GLN A 25 23.30 -8.83 19.76
C GLN A 25 24.36 -9.60 18.97
N GLU A 26 24.89 -10.63 19.59
CA GLU A 26 25.75 -11.61 18.94
C GLU A 26 24.96 -12.45 17.92
N ILE A 27 25.66 -13.01 16.92
CA ILE A 27 25.08 -13.73 15.77
C ILE A 27 24.10 -14.85 16.19
N ASN A 28 24.40 -15.59 17.24
CA ASN A 28 23.54 -16.68 17.72
C ASN A 28 22.22 -16.17 18.32
N LYS A 29 22.24 -15.00 18.95
CA LYS A 29 21.03 -14.34 19.45
C LYS A 29 20.21 -13.80 18.30
N ILE A 30 20.85 -13.21 17.28
CA ILE A 30 20.17 -12.75 16.04
C ILE A 30 19.49 -13.94 15.35
N LYS A 31 20.17 -15.07 15.17
CA LYS A 31 19.58 -16.29 14.62
C LYS A 31 18.37 -16.75 15.44
N SER A 32 18.49 -16.77 16.75
CA SER A 32 17.37 -17.14 17.64
C SER A 32 16.20 -16.15 17.52
N ALA A 33 16.48 -14.84 17.45
CA ALA A 33 15.45 -13.82 17.27
C ALA A 33 14.68 -14.01 15.95
N LEU A 34 15.38 -14.26 14.85
CA LEU A 34 14.75 -14.57 13.56
C LEU A 34 13.93 -15.85 13.64
N GLY A 35 14.46 -16.89 14.28
CA GLY A 35 13.76 -18.15 14.50
C GLY A 35 12.44 -17.96 15.27
N ILE A 36 12.49 -17.28 16.42
CA ILE A 36 11.31 -16.98 17.25
C ILE A 36 10.31 -16.12 16.47
N ALA A 37 10.77 -15.13 15.72
CA ALA A 37 9.89 -14.30 14.91
C ALA A 37 9.18 -15.10 13.81
N GLY A 38 9.90 -16.01 13.15
CA GLY A 38 9.33 -16.87 12.10
C GLY A 38 8.24 -17.80 12.61
N THR A 39 8.35 -18.33 13.83
CA THR A 39 7.32 -19.19 14.45
C THR A 39 6.01 -18.45 14.72
N GLN A 40 6.03 -17.12 14.78
CA GLN A 40 4.88 -16.26 15.02
C GLN A 40 4.34 -15.65 13.71
N ALA A 41 4.95 -15.97 12.57
CA ALA A 41 4.60 -15.36 11.29
C ALA A 41 3.16 -15.70 10.89
N SER A 42 2.33 -14.68 10.72
CA SER A 42 0.90 -14.78 10.46
C SER A 42 0.38 -13.60 9.65
N GLY A 43 -0.91 -13.59 9.31
CA GLY A 43 -1.57 -12.48 8.64
C GLY A 43 -2.34 -12.91 7.40
N LEU A 44 -3.50 -13.57 7.60
CA LEU A 44 -4.37 -14.05 6.52
C LEU A 44 -5.08 -12.89 5.83
N TRP A 45 -5.41 -13.08 4.55
CA TRP A 45 -6.03 -12.07 3.69
C TRP A 45 -7.56 -12.03 3.77
N ALA A 46 -8.19 -12.85 4.63
CA ALA A 46 -9.63 -13.02 4.72
C ALA A 46 -10.44 -11.73 4.98
N PHE A 47 -9.81 -10.66 5.49
CA PHE A 47 -10.46 -9.36 5.74
C PHE A 47 -11.10 -8.72 4.48
N THR A 48 -10.74 -9.16 3.29
CA THR A 48 -11.32 -8.65 2.04
C THR A 48 -12.73 -9.22 1.78
N ALA A 49 -13.09 -10.34 2.39
CA ALA A 49 -14.37 -11.00 2.16
C ALA A 49 -15.57 -10.22 2.74
N ASP A 50 -15.36 -9.53 3.86
CA ASP A 50 -16.43 -8.84 4.60
C ASP A 50 -16.09 -7.38 4.96
N GLY A 51 -14.96 -6.86 4.46
CA GLY A 51 -14.53 -5.49 4.74
C GLY A 51 -14.02 -5.26 6.16
N ALA A 52 -13.48 -6.30 6.81
CA ALA A 52 -12.97 -6.22 8.17
C ALA A 52 -11.78 -5.28 8.32
N THR A 53 -11.65 -4.62 9.47
CA THR A 53 -10.59 -3.65 9.74
C THR A 53 -9.25 -4.26 10.18
N SER A 54 -9.17 -5.58 10.31
CA SER A 54 -8.00 -6.34 10.79
C SER A 54 -6.72 -6.16 9.94
N LYS A 55 -6.84 -5.67 8.71
CA LYS A 55 -5.68 -5.34 7.86
C LYS A 55 -4.67 -4.42 8.55
N LYS A 56 -5.14 -3.45 9.34
CA LYS A 56 -4.29 -2.50 10.06
C LYS A 56 -3.49 -3.19 11.17
N TYR A 57 -4.08 -4.21 11.80
CA TYR A 57 -3.48 -4.99 12.86
C TYR A 57 -2.24 -5.76 12.40
N HIS A 58 -2.24 -6.32 11.17
CA HIS A 58 -1.16 -7.18 10.69
C HIS A 58 0.24 -6.53 10.77
N SER A 59 0.36 -5.26 10.39
CA SER A 59 1.65 -4.56 10.42
C SER A 59 2.12 -4.28 11.84
N GLY A 60 1.20 -3.87 12.73
CA GLY A 60 1.50 -3.66 14.15
C GLY A 60 1.86 -4.95 14.86
N HIS A 61 1.11 -6.04 14.60
CA HIS A 61 1.37 -7.35 15.15
C HIS A 61 2.74 -7.90 14.71
N ALA A 62 3.08 -7.77 13.43
CA ALA A 62 4.39 -8.19 12.93
C ALA A 62 5.55 -7.44 13.61
N ALA A 63 5.42 -6.12 13.80
CA ALA A 63 6.40 -5.33 14.53
C ALA A 63 6.51 -5.78 16.00
N TYR A 64 5.38 -5.96 16.68
CA TYR A 64 5.32 -6.45 18.06
C TYR A 64 6.02 -7.81 18.22
N CYS A 65 5.65 -8.79 17.37
CA CYS A 65 6.25 -10.14 17.42
C CYS A 65 7.77 -10.10 17.19
N GLY A 66 8.24 -9.28 16.23
CA GLY A 66 9.67 -9.15 15.97
C GLY A 66 10.44 -8.51 17.14
N ILE A 67 9.86 -7.46 17.77
CA ILE A 67 10.44 -6.84 18.96
C ILE A 67 10.56 -7.85 20.11
N ILE A 68 9.45 -8.55 20.41
CA ILE A 68 9.43 -9.56 21.49
C ILE A 68 10.40 -10.69 21.18
N ALA A 69 10.49 -11.18 19.94
CA ALA A 69 11.44 -12.21 19.55
C ALA A 69 12.89 -11.81 19.84
N ALA A 70 13.26 -10.57 19.49
CA ALA A 70 14.60 -10.06 19.76
C ALA A 70 14.89 -9.95 21.27
N ILE A 71 13.93 -9.49 22.08
CA ILE A 71 14.05 -9.41 23.54
C ILE A 71 14.20 -10.81 24.16
N MET A 72 13.35 -11.76 23.74
CA MET A 72 13.41 -13.16 24.22
C MET A 72 14.77 -13.80 23.91
N ALA A 73 15.25 -13.63 22.66
CA ALA A 73 16.56 -14.13 22.27
C ALA A 73 17.70 -13.47 23.07
N ASN A 74 17.59 -12.17 23.37
CA ASN A 74 18.55 -11.47 24.23
C ASN A 74 18.58 -12.04 25.64
N SER A 75 17.44 -12.49 26.15
CA SER A 75 17.29 -13.12 27.47
C SER A 75 17.66 -14.60 27.48
N GLY A 76 18.17 -15.17 26.38
CA GLY A 76 18.66 -16.53 26.30
C GLY A 76 17.71 -17.57 25.72
N MET A 77 16.51 -17.17 25.22
CA MET A 77 15.65 -18.10 24.53
C MET A 77 16.25 -18.48 23.18
N ILE A 78 16.25 -19.79 22.88
CA ILE A 78 16.78 -20.33 21.61
C ILE A 78 15.62 -20.53 20.63
N GLY A 79 15.73 -19.88 19.47
CA GLY A 79 14.83 -20.06 18.34
C GLY A 79 15.39 -21.04 17.31
N PRO A 80 14.54 -21.60 16.42
CA PRO A 80 14.99 -22.51 15.37
C PRO A 80 15.94 -21.80 14.41
N SER A 81 17.17 -22.34 14.29
CA SER A 81 18.21 -21.74 13.44
C SER A 81 17.94 -21.87 11.94
N GLN A 82 17.12 -22.84 11.53
CA GLN A 82 16.74 -23.11 10.14
C GLN A 82 15.29 -22.69 9.86
N ILE A 83 14.81 -21.63 10.50
CA ILE A 83 13.41 -21.19 10.38
C ILE A 83 12.96 -20.93 8.93
N ILE A 84 13.87 -20.51 8.06
CA ILE A 84 13.57 -20.21 6.66
C ILE A 84 13.55 -21.48 5.83
N GLU A 85 14.57 -22.34 5.98
CA GLU A 85 14.92 -23.42 5.06
C GLU A 85 14.59 -24.84 5.57
N ALA A 86 14.13 -25.00 6.80
CA ALA A 86 13.84 -26.33 7.34
C ALA A 86 12.91 -27.11 6.40
N SER A 87 13.26 -28.39 6.14
CA SER A 87 12.49 -29.28 5.25
C SER A 87 11.12 -29.62 5.80
N ASP A 88 10.96 -29.61 7.14
CA ASP A 88 9.69 -29.75 7.85
C ASP A 88 9.43 -28.44 8.64
N GLY A 89 8.32 -27.78 8.31
CA GLY A 89 7.87 -26.55 8.99
C GLY A 89 8.70 -25.29 8.73
N GLY A 90 9.63 -25.28 7.77
CA GLY A 90 10.36 -24.08 7.37
C GLY A 90 9.44 -23.06 6.72
N PHE A 91 9.73 -21.75 6.95
CA PHE A 91 8.88 -20.65 6.52
C PHE A 91 8.60 -20.66 5.01
N PHE A 92 9.61 -20.90 4.18
CA PHE A 92 9.43 -20.92 2.73
C PHE A 92 8.51 -22.05 2.30
N ARG A 93 8.75 -23.24 2.83
CA ARG A 93 7.92 -24.41 2.52
C ARG A 93 6.46 -24.26 2.99
N ALA A 94 6.26 -23.62 4.13
CA ALA A 94 4.91 -23.33 4.64
C ALA A 94 4.19 -22.21 3.88
N SER A 95 4.94 -21.31 3.21
CA SER A 95 4.35 -20.11 2.60
C SER A 95 4.25 -20.14 1.07
N SER A 96 5.00 -21.03 0.39
CA SER A 96 5.04 -21.05 -1.09
C SER A 96 5.40 -22.43 -1.61
N GLU A 97 4.83 -22.80 -2.74
CA GLU A 97 5.21 -23.99 -3.50
C GLU A 97 6.51 -23.79 -4.28
N ASN A 98 6.81 -22.54 -4.68
CA ASN A 98 8.00 -22.15 -5.42
C ASN A 98 8.77 -21.09 -4.65
N TYR A 99 10.02 -21.39 -4.31
CA TYR A 99 10.90 -20.47 -3.58
C TYR A 99 12.37 -20.63 -3.99
N ASN A 100 13.12 -19.56 -3.79
CA ASN A 100 14.57 -19.54 -4.03
C ASN A 100 15.27 -19.03 -2.77
N TYR A 101 16.06 -19.87 -2.13
CA TYR A 101 16.83 -19.51 -0.94
C TYR A 101 17.89 -18.45 -1.20
N GLU A 102 18.53 -18.50 -2.38
CA GLU A 102 19.58 -17.55 -2.76
C GLU A 102 19.04 -16.11 -2.83
N ALA A 103 17.78 -15.94 -3.19
CA ALA A 103 17.14 -14.62 -3.28
C ALA A 103 17.11 -13.88 -1.94
N VAL A 104 17.26 -14.59 -0.81
CA VAL A 104 17.31 -13.96 0.53
C VAL A 104 18.64 -13.26 0.77
N THR A 105 19.72 -13.77 0.21
CA THR A 105 21.09 -13.30 0.48
C THR A 105 21.75 -12.60 -0.71
N ASN A 106 21.22 -12.80 -1.91
CA ASN A 106 21.74 -12.14 -3.11
C ASN A 106 21.68 -10.62 -2.96
N ASP A 107 22.78 -9.98 -3.33
CA ASP A 107 22.94 -8.53 -3.33
C ASP A 107 22.76 -7.83 -1.96
N LEU A 108 22.84 -8.57 -0.85
CA LEU A 108 22.86 -7.96 0.49
C LEU A 108 24.01 -6.94 0.59
N GLY A 109 23.66 -5.73 1.07
CA GLY A 109 24.58 -4.61 1.17
C GLY A 109 24.86 -3.88 -0.16
N LYS A 110 24.32 -4.34 -1.28
CA LYS A 110 24.43 -3.70 -2.60
C LYS A 110 23.09 -3.18 -3.09
N LYS A 111 22.03 -3.99 -2.97
CA LYS A 111 20.67 -3.65 -3.37
C LYS A 111 19.82 -3.38 -2.13
N TYR A 112 19.13 -2.27 -2.11
CA TYR A 112 18.26 -1.85 -1.01
C TYR A 112 16.82 -1.77 -1.51
N GLU A 113 16.00 -2.75 -1.14
CA GLU A 113 14.59 -2.85 -1.58
C GLU A 113 13.72 -1.68 -1.11
N ILE A 114 14.16 -0.91 -0.12
CA ILE A 114 13.45 0.32 0.29
C ILE A 114 13.38 1.35 -0.83
N LEU A 115 14.30 1.34 -1.78
CA LEU A 115 14.30 2.23 -2.94
C LEU A 115 13.20 1.88 -3.95
N ASN A 116 12.69 0.63 -3.89
CA ASN A 116 11.62 0.12 -4.74
C ASN A 116 10.24 0.21 -4.07
N VAL A 117 10.14 0.95 -2.94
CA VAL A 117 8.86 1.07 -2.21
C VAL A 117 7.99 2.15 -2.84
N ASP A 118 6.80 1.74 -3.28
CA ASP A 118 5.79 2.64 -3.77
C ASP A 118 5.19 3.53 -2.67
N GLN A 119 4.91 4.78 -3.01
CA GLN A 119 4.26 5.75 -2.15
C GLN A 119 2.84 6.02 -2.64
N LYS A 120 1.83 5.80 -1.82
CA LYS A 120 0.44 5.99 -2.23
C LYS A 120 0.02 7.46 -2.21
N PRO A 121 -0.30 8.11 -3.34
CA PRO A 121 -0.97 9.42 -3.34
C PRO A 121 -2.43 9.33 -2.90
N TYR A 122 -3.11 8.21 -3.18
CA TYR A 122 -4.53 8.03 -2.91
C TYR A 122 -4.77 7.09 -1.72
N ALA A 123 -5.83 7.34 -0.94
CA ALA A 123 -6.13 6.64 0.32
C ALA A 123 -6.92 5.33 0.10
N CYS A 124 -6.57 4.54 -0.91
CA CYS A 124 -7.29 3.32 -1.31
C CYS A 124 -6.35 2.15 -1.66
N CYS A 125 -6.89 1.06 -2.17
CA CYS A 125 -6.11 -0.07 -2.67
C CYS A 125 -5.21 0.36 -3.83
N ARG A 126 -3.98 -0.16 -3.89
CA ARG A 126 -3.02 0.18 -4.94
C ARG A 126 -3.54 -0.16 -6.34
N SER A 127 -4.32 -1.24 -6.47
CA SER A 127 -4.96 -1.64 -7.74
C SER A 127 -5.92 -0.60 -8.33
N MET A 128 -6.40 0.37 -7.52
CA MET A 128 -7.25 1.47 -7.99
C MET A 128 -6.45 2.67 -8.51
N HIS A 129 -5.17 2.79 -8.14
CA HIS A 129 -4.38 3.99 -8.42
C HIS A 129 -4.22 4.31 -9.90
N PRO A 130 -3.95 3.33 -10.80
CA PRO A 130 -3.82 3.64 -12.22
C PRO A 130 -5.08 4.27 -12.82
N SER A 131 -6.27 3.72 -12.49
CA SER A 131 -7.53 4.23 -12.99
C SER A 131 -7.90 5.60 -12.41
N ILE A 132 -7.63 5.83 -11.13
CA ILE A 132 -7.79 7.15 -10.50
C ILE A 132 -6.84 8.17 -11.14
N ASN A 133 -5.57 7.80 -11.36
CA ASN A 133 -4.60 8.66 -12.02
C ASN A 133 -5.06 9.05 -13.44
N ALA A 134 -5.49 8.06 -14.23
CA ALA A 134 -5.98 8.29 -15.59
C ALA A 134 -7.14 9.28 -15.64
N VAL A 135 -8.16 9.11 -14.78
CA VAL A 135 -9.33 10.01 -14.79
C VAL A 135 -9.02 11.41 -14.26
N LEU A 136 -8.09 11.55 -13.30
CA LEU A 136 -7.66 12.85 -12.82
C LEU A 136 -6.87 13.62 -13.89
N GLU A 137 -6.00 12.94 -14.64
CA GLU A 137 -5.30 13.53 -15.78
C GLU A 137 -6.27 13.94 -16.88
N LEU A 138 -7.18 13.06 -17.29
CA LEU A 138 -8.20 13.38 -18.29
C LEU A 138 -9.10 14.53 -17.85
N LYS A 139 -9.53 14.55 -16.57
CA LYS A 139 -10.33 15.67 -16.04
C LYS A 139 -9.61 17.00 -16.19
N ARG A 140 -8.31 17.04 -15.85
CA ARG A 140 -7.50 18.26 -15.95
C ARG A 140 -7.24 18.66 -17.40
N GLU A 141 -6.85 17.70 -18.26
CA GLU A 141 -6.46 17.96 -19.65
C GLU A 141 -7.67 18.37 -20.52
N LYS A 142 -8.84 17.80 -20.24
CA LYS A 142 -10.06 17.97 -21.06
C LYS A 142 -11.15 18.79 -20.36
N ASN A 143 -10.86 19.32 -19.15
CA ASN A 143 -11.83 20.05 -18.34
C ASN A 143 -13.17 19.30 -18.18
N LEU A 144 -13.10 18.00 -17.91
CA LEU A 144 -14.27 17.12 -17.87
C LEU A 144 -15.18 17.44 -16.69
N SER A 145 -16.47 17.62 -16.98
CA SER A 145 -17.52 17.70 -15.98
C SER A 145 -18.14 16.31 -15.75
N PRO A 146 -18.24 15.82 -14.50
CA PRO A 146 -18.83 14.51 -14.20
C PRO A 146 -20.25 14.33 -14.73
N GLN A 147 -21.02 15.43 -14.84
CA GLN A 147 -22.39 15.43 -15.34
C GLN A 147 -22.47 15.12 -16.84
N ASN A 148 -21.41 15.42 -17.60
CA ASN A 148 -21.36 15.18 -19.04
C ASN A 148 -20.89 13.76 -19.40
N ILE A 149 -20.63 12.91 -18.41
CA ILE A 149 -20.16 11.55 -18.65
C ILE A 149 -21.35 10.61 -18.87
N GLU A 150 -21.35 9.95 -20.03
CA GLU A 150 -22.31 8.91 -20.40
C GLU A 150 -21.94 7.57 -19.75
N ARG A 151 -20.69 7.11 -19.95
CA ARG A 151 -20.13 5.87 -19.37
C ARG A 151 -18.61 5.92 -19.33
N ILE A 152 -18.02 5.02 -18.55
CA ILE A 152 -16.57 4.87 -18.40
C ILE A 152 -16.21 3.39 -18.53
N GLU A 153 -15.23 3.07 -19.34
CA GLU A 153 -14.66 1.73 -19.47
C GLU A 153 -13.25 1.73 -18.89
N VAL A 154 -12.95 0.71 -18.09
CA VAL A 154 -11.63 0.49 -17.48
C VAL A 154 -11.16 -0.91 -17.85
N LYS A 155 -10.09 -1.00 -18.64
CA LYS A 155 -9.36 -2.25 -18.85
C LYS A 155 -8.18 -2.32 -17.90
N THR A 156 -8.05 -3.42 -17.13
CA THR A 156 -6.97 -3.62 -16.18
C THR A 156 -6.72 -5.11 -15.97
N TYR A 157 -5.74 -5.47 -15.13
CA TYR A 157 -5.37 -6.86 -14.85
C TYR A 157 -6.41 -7.59 -13.98
N ASP A 158 -6.48 -8.91 -14.11
CA ASP A 158 -7.47 -9.80 -13.51
C ASP A 158 -7.56 -9.66 -11.98
N ILE A 159 -6.42 -9.55 -11.29
CA ILE A 159 -6.36 -9.42 -9.83
C ILE A 159 -6.94 -8.06 -9.37
N ALA A 160 -6.76 -6.98 -10.15
CA ALA A 160 -7.39 -5.70 -9.82
C ALA A 160 -8.92 -5.80 -9.86
N ILE A 161 -9.46 -6.53 -10.83
CA ILE A 161 -10.91 -6.76 -10.96
C ILE A 161 -11.43 -7.55 -9.77
N LYS A 162 -10.79 -8.68 -9.45
CA LYS A 162 -11.17 -9.54 -8.31
C LYS A 162 -11.15 -8.79 -6.98
N GLN A 163 -10.18 -7.89 -6.80
CA GLN A 163 -10.01 -7.13 -5.56
C GLN A 163 -10.88 -5.87 -5.49
N CYS A 164 -11.07 -5.16 -6.60
CA CYS A 164 -11.59 -3.79 -6.60
C CYS A 164 -12.60 -3.49 -7.72
N GLY A 165 -12.84 -4.41 -8.66
CA GLY A 165 -13.64 -4.13 -9.87
C GLY A 165 -15.16 -4.24 -9.69
N LEU A 166 -15.62 -4.99 -8.70
CA LEU A 166 -17.00 -5.48 -8.64
C LEU A 166 -17.96 -4.62 -7.78
N ILE A 167 -17.46 -3.71 -6.97
CA ILE A 167 -18.26 -2.92 -6.03
C ILE A 167 -18.60 -1.57 -6.65
N HIS A 168 -19.83 -1.37 -7.13
CA HIS A 168 -20.30 -0.09 -7.64
C HIS A 168 -20.94 0.79 -6.57
N GLN A 169 -21.50 0.17 -5.53
CA GLN A 169 -22.17 0.85 -4.44
C GLN A 169 -21.63 0.32 -3.10
N PRO A 170 -20.52 0.89 -2.60
CA PRO A 170 -19.94 0.47 -1.33
C PRO A 170 -20.88 0.77 -0.16
N LYS A 171 -20.93 -0.13 0.82
CA LYS A 171 -21.77 -0.01 2.02
C LYS A 171 -21.05 0.66 3.20
N ASN A 172 -19.73 0.65 3.17
CA ASN A 172 -18.88 1.17 4.23
C ASN A 172 -17.58 1.75 3.67
N ILE A 173 -16.81 2.42 4.53
CA ILE A 173 -15.53 3.06 4.17
C ILE A 173 -14.52 2.05 3.63
N PHE A 174 -14.49 0.82 4.16
CA PHE A 174 -13.55 -0.18 3.70
C PHE A 174 -13.86 -0.61 2.26
N GLU A 175 -15.11 -0.95 1.97
CA GLU A 175 -15.54 -1.31 0.61
C GLU A 175 -15.26 -0.18 -0.39
N SER A 176 -15.46 1.09 0.01
CA SER A 176 -15.18 2.23 -0.87
C SER A 176 -13.71 2.33 -1.26
N LYS A 177 -12.79 1.96 -0.36
CA LYS A 177 -11.33 1.92 -0.60
C LYS A 177 -10.89 0.69 -1.42
N PHE A 178 -11.81 -0.19 -1.79
CA PHE A 178 -11.63 -1.36 -2.65
C PHE A 178 -12.63 -1.37 -3.82
N SER A 179 -13.04 -0.20 -4.29
CA SER A 179 -13.96 -0.05 -5.41
C SER A 179 -13.35 0.89 -6.47
N ILE A 180 -12.91 0.34 -7.60
CA ILE A 180 -12.49 1.11 -8.78
C ILE A 180 -13.64 2.03 -9.24
N PRO A 181 -14.88 1.55 -9.41
CA PRO A 181 -15.99 2.41 -9.82
C PRO A 181 -16.20 3.61 -8.89
N PHE A 182 -16.23 3.39 -7.58
CA PHE A 182 -16.41 4.48 -6.62
C PHE A 182 -15.19 5.43 -6.61
N GLY A 183 -13.96 4.88 -6.63
CA GLY A 183 -12.73 5.68 -6.64
C GLY A 183 -12.65 6.61 -7.86
N ILE A 184 -13.03 6.13 -9.04
CA ILE A 184 -13.14 6.93 -10.26
C ILE A 184 -14.21 8.03 -10.11
N ALA A 185 -15.40 7.66 -9.64
CA ALA A 185 -16.49 8.60 -9.49
C ALA A 185 -16.15 9.74 -8.52
N VAL A 186 -15.61 9.41 -7.35
CA VAL A 186 -15.24 10.41 -6.34
C VAL A 186 -14.09 11.29 -6.84
N ALA A 187 -13.09 10.72 -7.54
CA ALA A 187 -11.99 11.47 -8.13
C ALA A 187 -12.48 12.47 -9.20
N LEU A 188 -13.42 12.08 -10.03
CA LEU A 188 -14.01 12.97 -11.03
C LEU A 188 -14.83 14.10 -10.39
N PHE A 189 -15.59 13.83 -9.32
CA PHE A 189 -16.35 14.87 -8.63
C PHE A 189 -15.46 15.81 -7.81
N GLU A 190 -14.56 15.28 -6.99
CA GLU A 190 -13.81 16.03 -5.98
C GLU A 190 -12.44 16.52 -6.49
N GLY A 191 -11.94 15.98 -7.60
CA GLY A 191 -10.62 16.32 -8.15
C GLY A 191 -9.44 15.63 -7.43
N ASN A 192 -9.72 14.75 -6.47
CA ASN A 192 -8.73 13.95 -5.77
C ASN A 192 -9.35 12.68 -5.17
N ALA A 193 -8.55 11.83 -4.51
CA ALA A 193 -9.00 10.61 -3.84
C ALA A 193 -8.20 10.39 -2.53
N LEU A 194 -8.20 11.41 -1.67
CA LEU A 194 -7.61 11.38 -0.34
C LEU A 194 -8.56 10.72 0.67
N ASP A 195 -8.19 10.69 1.94
CA ASP A 195 -8.97 9.97 2.96
C ASP A 195 -10.39 10.52 3.14
N GLU A 196 -10.57 11.83 3.04
CA GLU A 196 -11.86 12.51 3.15
C GLU A 196 -12.87 12.10 2.06
N GLN A 197 -12.38 11.72 0.88
CA GLN A 197 -13.20 11.28 -0.24
C GLN A 197 -13.80 9.88 -0.03
N PHE A 198 -13.19 9.08 0.85
CA PHE A 198 -13.68 7.75 1.23
C PHE A 198 -14.48 7.79 2.55
N SER A 199 -15.36 8.78 2.69
CA SER A 199 -16.19 8.98 3.87
C SER A 199 -17.63 8.51 3.67
N MET A 200 -18.36 8.25 4.76
CA MET A 200 -19.78 7.87 4.68
C MET A 200 -20.66 8.91 3.99
N GLY A 201 -20.30 10.20 4.08
CA GLY A 201 -21.01 11.26 3.35
C GLY A 201 -20.89 11.11 1.83
N ARG A 202 -19.73 10.72 1.34
CA ARG A 202 -19.49 10.48 -0.11
C ARG A 202 -20.10 9.17 -0.58
N ILE A 203 -20.06 8.12 0.23
CA ILE A 203 -20.70 6.82 -0.04
C ILE A 203 -22.20 6.95 -0.20
N LYS A 204 -22.84 7.86 0.55
CA LYS A 204 -24.27 8.14 0.49
C LYS A 204 -24.66 9.19 -0.57
N ASN A 205 -23.68 9.80 -1.25
CA ASN A 205 -23.96 10.82 -2.25
C ASN A 205 -24.44 10.19 -3.56
N GLU A 206 -25.70 10.37 -3.87
CA GLU A 206 -26.35 9.78 -5.06
C GLU A 206 -25.66 10.16 -6.37
N LYS A 207 -25.14 11.39 -6.51
CA LYS A 207 -24.45 11.81 -7.73
C LYS A 207 -23.18 11.00 -7.96
N ILE A 208 -22.41 10.75 -6.89
CA ILE A 208 -21.19 9.94 -6.95
C ILE A 208 -21.55 8.48 -7.26
N ILE A 209 -22.56 7.93 -6.59
CA ILE A 209 -23.01 6.54 -6.80
C ILE A 209 -23.57 6.35 -8.21
N ASN A 210 -24.33 7.31 -8.72
CA ASN A 210 -24.87 7.23 -10.09
C ASN A 210 -23.76 7.26 -11.16
N LEU A 211 -22.66 8.01 -10.93
CA LEU A 211 -21.49 7.94 -11.80
C LEU A 211 -20.73 6.63 -11.65
N ALA A 212 -20.56 6.13 -10.41
CA ALA A 212 -19.91 4.85 -10.17
C ALA A 212 -20.61 3.69 -10.90
N LYS A 213 -21.95 3.71 -10.97
CA LYS A 213 -22.74 2.72 -11.73
C LYS A 213 -22.50 2.74 -13.25
N LYS A 214 -21.96 3.85 -13.77
CA LYS A 214 -21.60 3.99 -15.19
C LYS A 214 -20.19 3.52 -15.53
N VAL A 215 -19.44 3.06 -14.54
CA VAL A 215 -18.07 2.54 -14.70
C VAL A 215 -18.13 1.05 -14.92
N GLU A 216 -17.64 0.58 -16.04
CA GLU A 216 -17.47 -0.83 -16.36
C GLU A 216 -15.98 -1.19 -16.24
N VAL A 217 -15.68 -2.23 -15.47
CA VAL A 217 -14.31 -2.71 -15.26
C VAL A 217 -14.18 -4.08 -15.91
N MET A 218 -13.27 -4.20 -16.84
CA MET A 218 -13.05 -5.40 -17.63
C MET A 218 -11.58 -5.78 -17.68
N GLU A 219 -11.30 -7.05 -17.94
CA GLU A 219 -9.96 -7.56 -18.11
C GLU A 219 -9.36 -7.06 -19.44
N GLY A 220 -8.10 -6.62 -19.39
CA GLY A 220 -7.21 -6.49 -20.51
C GLY A 220 -6.12 -7.52 -20.36
N GLU A 221 -6.07 -8.50 -21.27
CA GLU A 221 -5.11 -9.60 -21.24
C GLU A 221 -3.67 -9.05 -21.17
N GLU A 222 -3.40 -7.99 -21.92
CA GLU A 222 -2.13 -7.27 -21.93
C GLU A 222 -1.69 -6.75 -20.54
N TYR A 223 -2.63 -6.33 -19.68
CA TYR A 223 -2.33 -5.87 -18.33
C TYR A 223 -2.16 -7.03 -17.35
N THR A 224 -2.88 -8.14 -17.58
CA THR A 224 -2.75 -9.37 -16.80
C THR A 224 -1.38 -10.01 -17.03
N GLU A 225 -0.89 -10.04 -18.26
CA GLU A 225 0.44 -10.55 -18.60
C GLU A 225 1.57 -9.70 -18.02
N MET A 226 1.41 -8.38 -17.96
CA MET A 226 2.40 -7.47 -17.37
C MET A 226 2.45 -7.52 -15.84
N TYR A 227 1.44 -8.06 -15.18
CA TYR A 227 1.40 -8.13 -13.71
C TYR A 227 2.31 -9.29 -13.22
N PRO A 228 3.10 -9.14 -12.15
CA PRO A 228 3.12 -8.04 -11.17
C PRO A 228 4.08 -6.89 -11.48
N ASP A 229 4.81 -6.90 -12.56
CA ASP A 229 5.85 -5.88 -12.87
C ASP A 229 5.22 -4.52 -13.21
N ASN A 230 4.07 -4.54 -13.85
CA ASN A 230 3.27 -3.35 -14.14
C ASN A 230 1.83 -3.53 -13.62
N TRP A 231 1.36 -2.51 -12.92
CA TRP A 231 0.00 -2.44 -12.40
C TRP A 231 -0.80 -1.45 -13.26
N GLY A 232 -0.98 -1.83 -14.52
CA GLY A 232 -1.49 -0.91 -15.54
C GLY A 232 -3.01 -0.91 -15.71
N CYS A 233 -3.50 0.13 -16.39
CA CYS A 233 -4.85 0.18 -16.89
C CYS A 233 -4.97 1.12 -18.08
N LYS A 234 -6.05 0.95 -18.85
CA LYS A 234 -6.55 1.90 -19.84
C LYS A 234 -7.97 2.33 -19.47
N VAL A 235 -8.21 3.63 -19.44
CA VAL A 235 -9.52 4.21 -19.16
C VAL A 235 -10.03 4.90 -20.40
N LYS A 236 -11.31 4.65 -20.76
CA LYS A 236 -12.05 5.39 -21.79
C LYS A 236 -13.26 6.07 -21.15
N ILE A 237 -13.41 7.36 -21.40
CA ILE A 237 -14.54 8.16 -20.94
C ILE A 237 -15.36 8.58 -22.17
N PHE A 238 -16.63 8.20 -22.18
CA PHE A 238 -17.59 8.57 -23.20
C PHE A 238 -18.48 9.69 -22.66
N THR A 239 -18.62 10.76 -23.41
CA THR A 239 -19.41 11.91 -23.00
C THR A 239 -20.79 11.91 -23.66
N ASN A 240 -21.73 12.66 -23.07
CA ASN A 240 -23.07 12.87 -23.66
C ASN A 240 -23.01 13.58 -25.04
N SER A 241 -21.92 14.34 -25.30
CA SER A 241 -21.63 14.96 -26.60
C SER A 241 -21.02 14.00 -27.61
N LYS A 242 -20.93 12.70 -27.28
CA LYS A 242 -20.35 11.64 -28.13
C LYS A 242 -18.82 11.76 -28.34
N GLU A 243 -18.15 12.56 -27.58
CA GLU A 243 -16.68 12.57 -27.52
C GLU A 243 -16.18 11.39 -26.72
N VAL A 244 -15.01 10.88 -27.11
CA VAL A 244 -14.33 9.78 -26.40
C VAL A 244 -12.93 10.22 -26.04
N PHE A 245 -12.61 10.16 -24.77
CA PHE A 245 -11.27 10.44 -24.26
C PHE A 245 -10.68 9.17 -23.66
N GLU A 246 -9.42 8.91 -23.94
CA GLU A 246 -8.73 7.75 -23.39
C GLU A 246 -7.38 8.10 -22.77
N LYS A 247 -7.00 7.34 -21.76
CA LYS A 247 -5.70 7.44 -21.09
C LYS A 247 -5.24 6.07 -20.65
N GLU A 248 -4.00 5.76 -20.94
CA GLU A 248 -3.32 4.56 -20.47
C GLU A 248 -2.29 4.94 -19.40
N ILE A 249 -2.26 4.20 -18.31
CA ILE A 249 -1.32 4.34 -17.20
C ILE A 249 -0.71 2.97 -16.92
N LEU A 250 0.57 2.81 -17.19
CA LEU A 250 1.32 1.58 -16.84
C LEU A 250 1.96 1.69 -15.46
N LYS A 251 2.45 2.88 -15.10
CA LYS A 251 3.07 3.19 -13.80
C LYS A 251 2.33 4.36 -13.18
N ALA A 252 1.43 4.07 -12.26
CA ALA A 252 0.66 5.11 -11.58
C ALA A 252 1.55 6.01 -10.73
N LYS A 253 1.12 7.24 -10.52
CA LYS A 253 1.79 8.19 -9.63
C LYS A 253 2.06 7.56 -8.25
N GLY A 254 3.27 7.76 -7.75
CA GLY A 254 3.78 7.15 -6.52
C GLY A 254 4.34 5.74 -6.69
N ASP A 255 4.39 5.19 -7.90
CA ASP A 255 5.24 4.06 -8.25
C ASP A 255 6.72 4.47 -8.11
N HIS A 256 7.61 3.55 -7.72
CA HIS A 256 9.03 3.87 -7.61
C HIS A 256 9.67 4.33 -8.94
N GLN A 257 9.07 3.97 -10.08
CA GLN A 257 9.45 4.46 -11.42
C GLN A 257 8.69 5.74 -11.84
N ASN A 258 7.67 6.16 -11.08
CA ASN A 258 6.94 7.41 -11.25
C ASN A 258 6.67 8.03 -9.87
N PRO A 259 7.72 8.41 -9.11
CA PRO A 259 7.61 8.78 -7.70
C PRO A 259 6.83 10.08 -7.48
N LEU A 260 6.35 10.26 -6.26
CA LEU A 260 5.87 11.56 -5.80
C LEU A 260 7.03 12.56 -5.76
N SER A 261 6.75 13.79 -6.15
CA SER A 261 7.69 14.89 -5.93
C SER A 261 7.85 15.19 -4.44
N ARG A 262 8.92 15.90 -4.07
CA ARG A 262 9.14 16.37 -2.70
C ARG A 262 7.96 17.18 -2.20
N GLU A 263 7.42 18.06 -3.04
CA GLU A 263 6.26 18.91 -2.72
C GLU A 263 5.00 18.05 -2.47
N GLU A 264 4.72 17.08 -3.31
CA GLU A 264 3.57 16.15 -3.15
C GLU A 264 3.68 15.35 -1.84
N LEU A 265 4.90 14.94 -1.44
CA LEU A 265 5.14 14.25 -0.17
C LEU A 265 4.90 15.16 1.04
N VAL A 266 5.40 16.39 0.98
CA VAL A 266 5.17 17.41 2.02
C VAL A 266 3.69 17.72 2.15
N ASN A 267 3.00 17.95 1.04
CA ASN A 267 1.58 18.23 1.03
C ASN A 267 0.77 17.07 1.61
N LYS A 268 1.12 15.82 1.26
CA LYS A 268 0.54 14.63 1.86
C LYS A 268 0.76 14.56 3.37
N PHE A 269 1.99 14.81 3.84
CA PHE A 269 2.32 14.84 5.27
C PHE A 269 1.48 15.89 6.00
N LYS A 270 1.48 17.15 5.52
CA LYS A 270 0.71 18.24 6.10
C LYS A 270 -0.78 17.92 6.15
N HIS A 271 -1.34 17.40 5.07
CA HIS A 271 -2.75 16.98 5.00
C HIS A 271 -3.09 15.92 6.06
N LEU A 272 -2.28 14.87 6.16
CA LEU A 272 -2.54 13.76 7.08
C LEU A 272 -2.34 14.12 8.55
N THR A 273 -1.56 15.15 8.84
CA THR A 273 -1.19 15.54 10.22
C THR A 273 -1.84 16.84 10.70
N LYS A 274 -2.68 17.48 9.87
CA LYS A 274 -3.31 18.80 10.18
C LYS A 274 -4.09 18.81 11.50
N ASP A 275 -4.79 17.70 11.80
CA ASP A 275 -5.60 17.59 13.03
C ASP A 275 -4.78 17.11 14.24
N ILE A 276 -3.61 16.53 14.02
CA ILE A 276 -2.69 16.05 15.05
C ILE A 276 -1.72 17.18 15.44
N PHE A 277 -1.05 17.74 14.46
CA PHE A 277 -0.09 18.83 14.65
C PHE A 277 -0.74 20.15 14.23
N ARG A 278 -1.51 20.74 15.14
CA ARG A 278 -2.26 21.99 14.88
C ARG A 278 -1.37 23.21 14.54
N SER A 279 -0.06 23.11 14.74
CA SER A 279 0.92 24.15 14.44
C SER A 279 1.69 23.83 13.16
N GLU A 280 1.58 24.66 12.13
CA GLU A 280 2.40 24.57 10.92
C GLU A 280 3.90 24.59 11.23
N ASN A 281 4.34 25.37 12.21
CA ASN A 281 5.72 25.42 12.67
C ASN A 281 6.21 24.06 13.18
N LYS A 282 5.34 23.28 13.84
CA LYS A 282 5.68 21.91 14.28
C LYS A 282 5.85 20.97 13.10
N GLN A 283 4.97 21.07 12.09
CA GLN A 283 5.08 20.29 10.86
C GLN A 283 6.37 20.64 10.10
N GLU A 284 6.69 21.93 9.94
CA GLU A 284 7.92 22.38 9.26
C GLU A 284 9.19 21.90 9.99
N LYS A 285 9.22 21.94 11.32
CA LYS A 285 10.34 21.39 12.09
C LYS A 285 10.54 19.90 11.87
N ILE A 286 9.45 19.12 11.85
CA ILE A 286 9.50 17.65 11.57
C ILE A 286 10.05 17.44 10.15
N ILE A 287 9.54 18.17 9.16
CA ILE A 287 9.99 18.09 7.77
C ILE A 287 11.48 18.40 7.68
N GLY A 288 11.93 19.49 8.29
CA GLY A 288 13.34 19.90 8.27
C GLY A 288 14.27 18.87 8.92
N ILE A 289 13.84 18.19 9.98
CA ILE A 289 14.62 17.12 10.61
C ILE A 289 14.68 15.89 9.67
N ILE A 290 13.55 15.51 9.04
CA ILE A 290 13.52 14.36 8.14
C ILE A 290 14.39 14.61 6.90
N ASP A 291 14.41 15.82 6.37
CA ASP A 291 15.24 16.19 5.22
C ASP A 291 16.74 16.17 5.50
N ASN A 292 17.12 16.19 6.78
CA ASN A 292 18.51 16.19 7.25
C ASN A 292 18.76 15.05 8.23
N LEU A 293 18.02 13.94 8.10
CA LEU A 293 18.03 12.83 9.06
C LEU A 293 19.43 12.23 9.24
N GLU A 294 20.24 12.16 8.19
CA GLU A 294 21.60 11.63 8.20
C GLU A 294 22.56 12.47 9.04
N TYR A 295 22.26 13.75 9.28
CA TYR A 295 23.06 14.65 10.12
C TYR A 295 22.55 14.72 11.57
N LEU A 296 21.47 13.98 11.89
CA LEU A 296 20.84 14.04 13.19
C LEU A 296 21.67 13.25 14.22
N GLY A 297 22.29 13.92 15.16
CA GLY A 297 23.10 13.30 16.20
C GLY A 297 22.30 12.40 17.16
N ASN A 298 21.00 12.65 17.35
CA ASN A 298 20.13 11.85 18.21
C ASN A 298 18.67 11.92 17.75
N VAL A 299 18.08 10.77 17.46
CA VAL A 299 16.69 10.64 17.01
C VAL A 299 15.65 11.11 18.04
N LYS A 300 16.01 11.23 19.33
CA LYS A 300 15.10 11.71 20.39
C LYS A 300 14.53 13.09 20.08
N SER A 301 15.28 13.97 19.41
CA SER A 301 14.77 15.29 18.99
C SER A 301 13.58 15.19 18.04
N LEU A 302 13.61 14.25 17.11
CA LEU A 302 12.47 13.94 16.24
C LEU A 302 11.32 13.32 17.04
N LEU A 303 11.62 12.30 17.86
CA LEU A 303 10.59 11.61 18.65
C LEU A 303 9.84 12.57 19.58
N ASN A 304 10.52 13.52 20.20
CA ASN A 304 9.88 14.53 21.05
C ASN A 304 8.90 15.44 20.28
N LEU A 305 9.14 15.70 19.00
CA LEU A 305 8.20 16.43 18.15
C LEU A 305 7.00 15.59 17.70
N LEU A 306 7.12 14.26 17.68
CA LEU A 306 6.03 13.37 17.26
C LEU A 306 4.99 13.13 18.36
N HIS A 307 5.27 13.48 19.60
CA HIS A 307 4.25 13.49 20.66
C HIS A 307 3.26 14.63 20.41
N ALA A 308 1.96 14.26 20.41
CA ALA A 308 0.85 15.19 20.22
C ALA A 308 0.65 16.12 21.43
#